data_bc74b8586078f99b79f32cdd75822e1a
#
_entry.id   bc74b8586078f99b79f32cdd75822e1a
#
_cell.length_a   1.000
_cell.length_b   1.000
_cell.length_c   1.000
_cell.angle_alpha   90.00
_cell.angle_beta   90.00
_cell.angle_gamma   90.00
#
_symmetry.space_group_name_H-M   'P 1'
#
loop_
_entity.id
_entity.type
_entity.pdbx_description
1 polymer ?
#
loop_
_entity_poly.entity_id
_entity_poly.type
_entity_poly.pdbx_seq_one_letter_code
_entity_poly.pdbx_strand_id
1 'polypeptide(L)'
;FWIDLRLPLHDNDTPAQCWAQFRVSLPAWSNETQHELIETLQLAPHLDKRLNMLSTGSRRKVGLVAALASGATVTLLDQPFVSLDQPSIRSLQAFLAQQGQNTDRAWLIADYEEPAHLPLVSVIQL
;
A
#
# COMPACT_ATOMS: atom_id res chain seq x y z
N PHE A 1 -9.75 0.89 -5.43
CA PHE A 1 -8.97 -0.30 -5.09
C PHE A 1 -8.92 -0.47 -3.58
N TRP A 2 -9.09 -1.67 -3.11
CA TRP A 2 -8.90 -2.09 -1.73
C TRP A 2 -8.42 -3.54 -1.72
N ILE A 3 -7.55 -3.88 -0.78
CA ILE A 3 -7.09 -5.24 -0.57
C ILE A 3 -6.83 -5.48 0.91
N ASP A 4 -7.17 -6.68 1.36
CA ASP A 4 -6.82 -7.18 2.69
C ASP A 4 -6.00 -8.46 2.56
N LEU A 5 -4.69 -8.33 2.71
CA LEU A 5 -3.77 -9.46 2.65
C LEU A 5 -3.71 -10.29 3.94
N ARG A 6 -4.53 -9.97 4.96
CA ARG A 6 -4.76 -10.88 6.10
C ARG A 6 -5.60 -12.09 5.66
N LEU A 7 -6.40 -11.92 4.61
CA LEU A 7 -7.15 -13.03 4.01
C LEU A 7 -6.21 -13.98 3.28
N PRO A 8 -6.50 -15.31 3.30
CA PRO A 8 -5.56 -16.33 2.82
C PRO A 8 -5.46 -16.48 1.31
N LEU A 9 -6.18 -15.68 0.53
CA LEU A 9 -6.29 -15.81 -0.92
C LEU A 9 -4.92 -15.83 -1.64
N HIS A 10 -3.95 -15.06 -1.12
CA HIS A 10 -2.61 -14.93 -1.70
C HIS A 10 -1.52 -15.58 -0.85
N ASP A 11 -1.87 -16.43 0.10
CA ASP A 11 -0.91 -17.02 1.04
C ASP A 11 0.25 -17.75 0.38
N ASN A 12 -0.01 -18.43 -0.75
CA ASN A 12 0.99 -19.20 -1.47
C ASN A 12 1.71 -18.42 -2.57
N ASP A 13 1.32 -17.18 -2.81
CA ASP A 13 1.95 -16.31 -3.79
C ASP A 13 3.17 -15.60 -3.19
N THR A 14 4.17 -15.33 -4.02
CA THR A 14 5.20 -14.34 -3.69
C THR A 14 4.64 -12.93 -3.90
N PRO A 15 5.26 -11.87 -3.34
CA PRO A 15 4.86 -10.49 -3.64
C PRO A 15 4.79 -10.20 -5.14
N ALA A 16 5.79 -10.65 -5.90
CA ALA A 16 5.83 -10.44 -7.35
C ALA A 16 4.65 -11.12 -8.07
N GLN A 17 4.28 -12.33 -7.67
CA GLN A 17 3.12 -13.05 -8.22
C GLN A 17 1.81 -12.36 -7.86
N CYS A 18 1.67 -11.92 -6.61
CA CYS A 18 0.51 -11.18 -6.14
C CYS A 18 0.29 -9.90 -6.97
N TRP A 19 1.33 -9.09 -7.12
CA TRP A 19 1.24 -7.87 -7.93
C TRP A 19 0.99 -8.14 -9.41
N ALA A 20 1.57 -9.21 -9.96
CA ALA A 20 1.33 -9.59 -11.35
C ALA A 20 -0.15 -9.88 -11.61
N GLN A 21 -0.84 -10.53 -10.67
CA GLN A 21 -2.27 -10.79 -10.77
C GLN A 21 -3.09 -9.50 -10.78
N PHE A 22 -2.76 -8.53 -9.91
CA PHE A 22 -3.46 -7.23 -9.91
C PHE A 22 -3.23 -6.44 -11.19
N ARG A 23 -2.01 -6.45 -11.74
CA ARG A 23 -1.70 -5.72 -12.98
C ARG A 23 -2.57 -6.13 -14.16
N VAL A 24 -3.00 -7.38 -14.21
CA VAL A 24 -3.87 -7.87 -15.31
C VAL A 24 -5.17 -7.07 -15.40
N SER A 25 -5.74 -6.69 -14.26
CA SER A 25 -7.03 -5.97 -14.19
C SER A 25 -6.91 -4.46 -13.95
N LEU A 26 -5.69 -3.94 -13.82
CA LEU A 26 -5.43 -2.55 -13.48
C LEU A 26 -4.54 -1.89 -14.55
N PRO A 27 -5.13 -1.38 -15.64
CA PRO A 27 -4.36 -0.85 -16.77
C PRO A 27 -3.53 0.39 -16.43
N ALA A 28 -3.89 1.12 -15.39
CA ALA A 28 -3.15 2.29 -14.91
C ALA A 28 -2.08 1.95 -13.85
N TRP A 29 -1.76 0.68 -13.67
CA TRP A 29 -0.71 0.25 -12.74
C TRP A 29 0.62 0.92 -13.05
N SER A 30 1.26 1.48 -12.02
CA SER A 30 2.57 2.13 -12.13
C SER A 30 3.69 1.19 -11.72
N ASN A 31 4.45 0.70 -12.70
CA ASN A 31 5.66 -0.09 -12.43
C ASN A 31 6.75 0.75 -11.74
N GLU A 32 6.81 2.04 -12.04
CA GLU A 32 7.75 2.97 -11.41
C GLU A 32 7.45 3.11 -9.92
N THR A 33 6.19 3.34 -9.56
CA THR A 33 5.75 3.41 -8.15
C THR A 33 6.01 2.09 -7.42
N GLN A 34 5.70 0.95 -8.05
CA GLN A 34 6.00 -0.35 -7.49
C GLN A 34 7.49 -0.50 -7.17
N HIS A 35 8.35 -0.15 -8.10
CA HIS A 35 9.80 -0.26 -7.94
C HIS A 35 10.32 0.64 -6.82
N GLU A 36 9.91 1.89 -6.81
CA GLU A 36 10.27 2.86 -5.77
C GLU A 36 9.85 2.36 -4.37
N LEU A 37 8.64 1.85 -4.23
CA LEU A 37 8.12 1.39 -2.94
C LEU A 37 8.78 0.09 -2.46
N ILE A 38 9.18 -0.80 -3.36
CA ILE A 38 9.96 -1.99 -3.00
C ILE A 38 11.24 -1.57 -2.28
N GLU A 39 11.94 -0.58 -2.79
CA GLU A 39 13.17 -0.07 -2.19
C GLU A 39 12.88 0.71 -0.90
N THR A 40 11.96 1.65 -0.95
CA THR A 40 11.64 2.55 0.16
C THR A 40 11.09 1.80 1.37
N LEU A 41 10.27 0.77 1.16
CA LEU A 41 9.72 -0.09 2.21
C LEU A 41 10.60 -1.30 2.54
N GLN A 42 11.77 -1.41 1.93
CA GLN A 42 12.74 -2.47 2.18
C GLN A 42 12.17 -3.89 1.92
N LEU A 43 11.44 -4.05 0.84
CA LEU A 43 10.84 -5.34 0.47
C LEU A 43 11.73 -6.22 -0.41
N ALA A 44 12.82 -5.70 -0.94
CA ALA A 44 13.69 -6.44 -1.86
C ALA A 44 14.10 -7.84 -1.34
N PRO A 45 14.47 -8.02 -0.04
CA PRO A 45 14.83 -9.34 0.50
C PRO A 45 13.67 -10.34 0.56
N HIS A 46 12.44 -9.90 0.34
CA HIS A 46 11.23 -10.70 0.55
C HIS A 46 10.49 -11.06 -0.74
N LEU A 47 10.98 -10.62 -1.91
CA LEU A 47 10.26 -10.74 -3.18
C LEU A 47 10.05 -12.17 -3.66
N ASP A 48 10.88 -13.10 -3.23
CA ASP A 48 10.83 -14.53 -3.56
C ASP A 48 10.23 -15.40 -2.47
N LYS A 49 9.79 -14.81 -1.36
CA LYS A 49 9.15 -15.52 -0.26
C LYS A 49 7.62 -15.49 -0.42
N ARG A 50 6.97 -16.59 -0.08
CA ARG A 50 5.49 -16.63 -0.06
C ARG A 50 4.94 -15.71 1.02
N LEU A 51 3.75 -15.15 0.80
CA LEU A 51 3.14 -14.22 1.74
C LEU A 51 2.91 -14.83 3.13
N ASN A 52 2.59 -16.12 3.21
CA ASN A 52 2.44 -16.81 4.49
C ASN A 52 3.75 -16.94 5.30
N MET A 53 4.89 -16.69 4.68
CA MET A 53 6.22 -16.71 5.33
C MET A 53 6.68 -15.32 5.77
N LEU A 54 5.94 -14.28 5.43
CA LEU A 54 6.28 -12.90 5.76
C LEU A 54 5.76 -12.54 7.16
N SER A 55 6.46 -11.63 7.84
CA SER A 55 5.94 -10.98 9.04
C SER A 55 4.66 -10.20 8.71
N THR A 56 3.86 -9.91 9.72
CA THR A 56 2.65 -9.08 9.58
C THR A 56 2.97 -7.74 8.92
N GLY A 57 4.05 -7.08 9.35
CA GLY A 57 4.49 -5.81 8.78
C GLY A 57 4.92 -5.92 7.32
N SER A 58 5.73 -6.93 6.97
CA SER A 58 6.16 -7.14 5.59
C SER A 58 4.98 -7.49 4.67
N ARG A 59 4.07 -8.33 5.14
CA ARG A 59 2.84 -8.67 4.40
C ARG A 59 1.96 -7.44 4.17
N ARG A 60 1.84 -6.56 5.17
CA ARG A 60 1.13 -5.29 5.02
C ARG A 60 1.78 -4.39 3.98
N LYS A 61 3.10 -4.30 3.97
CA LYS A 61 3.85 -3.55 2.96
C LYS A 61 3.55 -4.03 1.53
N VAL A 62 3.42 -5.33 1.32
CA VAL A 62 3.05 -5.90 0.00
C VAL A 62 1.68 -5.37 -0.45
N GLY A 63 0.71 -5.33 0.44
CA GLY A 63 -0.62 -4.77 0.17
C GLY A 63 -0.57 -3.28 -0.12
N LEU A 64 0.24 -2.52 0.62
CA LEU A 64 0.43 -1.08 0.40
C LEU A 64 1.05 -0.80 -0.97
N VAL A 65 2.05 -1.56 -1.39
CA VAL A 65 2.61 -1.44 -2.75
C VAL A 65 1.52 -1.63 -3.80
N ALA A 66 0.68 -2.66 -3.65
CA ALA A 66 -0.42 -2.89 -4.58
C ALA A 66 -1.39 -1.71 -4.63
N ALA A 67 -1.81 -1.20 -3.49
CA ALA A 67 -2.75 -0.08 -3.40
C ALA A 67 -2.17 1.20 -4.03
N LEU A 68 -0.91 1.53 -3.69
CA LEU A 68 -0.27 2.75 -4.16
C LEU A 68 0.11 2.69 -5.63
N ALA A 69 0.53 1.53 -6.13
CA ALA A 69 0.87 1.32 -7.54
C ALA A 69 -0.35 1.06 -8.44
N SER A 70 -1.52 0.78 -7.88
CA SER A 70 -2.72 0.36 -8.63
C SER A 70 -3.16 1.33 -9.73
N GLY A 71 -2.90 2.62 -9.56
CA GLY A 71 -3.40 3.65 -10.46
C GLY A 71 -4.92 3.84 -10.40
N ALA A 72 -5.59 3.23 -9.43
CA ALA A 72 -7.04 3.33 -9.29
C ALA A 72 -7.46 4.78 -8.97
N THR A 73 -8.59 5.19 -9.54
CA THR A 73 -9.15 6.53 -9.30
C THR A 73 -9.48 6.76 -7.83
N VAL A 74 -9.99 5.72 -7.16
CA VAL A 74 -10.26 5.74 -5.72
C VAL A 74 -9.54 4.57 -5.07
N THR A 75 -8.77 4.85 -4.02
CA THR A 75 -8.07 3.82 -3.24
C THR A 75 -8.42 3.97 -1.77
N LEU A 76 -8.86 2.88 -1.16
CA LEU A 76 -9.15 2.80 0.26
C LEU A 76 -7.97 2.15 0.99
N LEU A 77 -7.47 2.82 2.01
CA LEU A 77 -6.43 2.33 2.92
C LEU A 77 -7.03 2.15 4.31
N ASP A 78 -7.10 0.93 4.77
CA ASP A 78 -7.59 0.60 6.10
C ASP A 78 -6.43 0.45 7.07
N GLN A 79 -6.33 1.36 8.03
CA GLN A 79 -5.26 1.40 9.04
C GLN A 79 -3.86 1.22 8.42
N PRO A 80 -3.45 2.07 7.47
CA PRO A 80 -2.27 1.82 6.66
C PRO A 80 -0.95 1.79 7.45
N PHE A 81 -0.91 2.42 8.63
CA PHE A 81 0.31 2.55 9.42
C PHE A 81 0.49 1.45 10.47
N VAL A 82 -0.55 0.66 10.73
CA VAL A 82 -0.49 -0.42 11.72
C VAL A 82 0.54 -1.47 11.33
N SER A 83 1.32 -1.94 12.30
CA SER A 83 2.37 -2.96 12.14
C SER A 83 3.56 -2.54 11.27
N LEU A 84 3.70 -1.27 10.97
CA LEU A 84 4.87 -0.75 10.26
C LEU A 84 5.93 -0.22 11.24
N ASP A 85 7.20 -0.38 10.86
CA ASP A 85 8.32 0.28 11.52
C ASP A 85 8.33 1.79 11.24
N GLN A 86 8.99 2.58 12.10
CA GLN A 86 8.98 4.04 11.99
C GLN A 86 9.52 4.58 10.65
N PRO A 87 10.62 4.05 10.08
CA PRO A 87 11.06 4.47 8.76
C PRO A 87 10.01 4.25 7.66
N SER A 88 9.30 3.12 7.69
CA SER A 88 8.23 2.82 6.73
C SER A 88 7.02 3.74 6.90
N ILE A 89 6.65 4.06 8.14
CA ILE A 89 5.58 5.04 8.41
C ILE A 89 5.94 6.39 7.79
N ARG A 90 7.15 6.88 8.02
CA ARG A 90 7.61 8.17 7.46
C ARG A 90 7.61 8.15 5.92
N SER A 91 8.10 7.07 5.33
CA SER A 91 8.11 6.91 3.88
C SER A 91 6.71 6.89 3.28
N LEU A 92 5.78 6.18 3.91
CA LEU A 92 4.39 6.12 3.48
C LEU A 92 3.70 7.49 3.62
N GLN A 93 3.91 8.18 4.73
CA GLN A 93 3.39 9.54 4.95
C GLN A 93 3.89 10.51 3.88
N ALA A 94 5.19 10.49 3.57
CA ALA A 94 5.78 11.34 2.54
C ALA A 94 5.20 11.03 1.14
N PHE A 95 5.03 9.76 0.82
CA PHE A 95 4.42 9.34 -0.45
C PHE A 95 2.98 9.83 -0.56
N LEU A 96 2.15 9.61 0.46
CA LEU A 96 0.76 10.04 0.48
C LEU A 96 0.62 11.56 0.43
N ALA A 97 1.47 12.30 1.13
CA ALA A 97 1.49 13.76 1.07
C ALA A 97 1.80 14.27 -0.34
N GLN A 98 2.73 13.64 -1.04
CA GLN A 98 3.04 13.96 -2.43
C GLN A 98 1.87 13.62 -3.36
N GLN A 99 1.25 12.46 -3.19
CA GLN A 99 0.08 12.03 -3.98
C GLN A 99 -1.15 12.91 -3.76
N GLY A 100 -1.31 13.50 -2.59
CA GLY A 100 -2.41 14.42 -2.30
C GLY A 100 -2.46 15.66 -3.19
N GLN A 101 -1.38 15.98 -3.89
CA GLN A 101 -1.32 17.06 -4.90
C GLN A 101 -1.86 16.61 -6.26
N ASN A 102 -2.03 15.32 -6.48
CA ASN A 102 -2.56 14.77 -7.72
C ASN A 102 -4.09 14.74 -7.66
N THR A 103 -4.75 15.46 -8.56
CA THR A 103 -6.21 15.57 -8.61
C THR A 103 -6.89 14.39 -9.33
N ASP A 104 -6.13 13.49 -9.96
CA ASP A 104 -6.67 12.37 -10.73
C ASP A 104 -7.02 11.17 -9.86
N ARG A 105 -6.60 11.18 -8.60
CA ARG A 105 -6.84 10.10 -7.66
C ARG A 105 -7.41 10.63 -6.34
N ALA A 106 -8.32 9.86 -5.76
CA ALA A 106 -8.84 10.09 -4.42
C ALA A 106 -8.36 8.98 -3.47
N TRP A 107 -7.95 9.37 -2.28
CA TRP A 107 -7.48 8.49 -1.21
C TRP A 107 -8.42 8.58 -0.02
N LEU A 108 -8.94 7.44 0.39
CA LEU A 108 -9.74 7.31 1.61
C LEU A 108 -8.91 6.53 2.64
N ILE A 109 -8.67 7.13 3.79
CA ILE A 109 -7.94 6.49 4.88
C ILE A 109 -8.91 6.27 6.03
N ALA A 110 -9.11 5.01 6.38
CA ALA A 110 -9.86 4.63 7.57
C ALA A 110 -8.87 4.34 8.70
N ASP A 111 -8.99 5.06 9.81
CA ASP A 111 -8.15 4.87 10.98
C ASP A 111 -8.92 5.26 12.24
N TYR A 112 -8.45 4.79 13.39
CA TYR A 112 -9.01 5.17 14.70
C TYR A 112 -8.68 6.60 15.10
N GLU A 113 -7.55 7.11 14.61
CA GLU A 113 -7.08 8.47 14.85
C GLU A 113 -6.80 9.17 13.53
N GLU A 114 -6.93 10.48 13.51
CA GLU A 114 -6.56 11.29 12.37
C GLU A 114 -5.06 11.12 12.08
N PRO A 115 -4.68 10.67 10.86
CA PRO A 115 -3.28 10.49 10.53
C PRO A 115 -2.49 11.79 10.60
N ALA A 116 -1.41 11.79 11.39
CA ALA A 116 -0.50 12.93 11.49
C ALA A 116 0.27 13.13 10.18
N HIS A 117 0.67 14.38 9.91
CA HIS A 117 1.53 14.76 8.79
C HIS A 117 0.95 14.51 7.38
N LEU A 118 -0.36 14.36 7.25
CA LEU A 118 -1.04 14.26 5.96
C LEU A 118 -1.89 15.50 5.69
N PRO A 119 -1.85 16.05 4.46
CA PRO A 119 -2.68 17.19 4.06
C PRO A 119 -4.10 16.71 3.72
N LEU A 120 -4.90 16.45 4.75
CA LEU A 120 -6.26 15.93 4.58
C LEU A 120 -7.19 17.04 4.06
N VAL A 121 -7.96 16.72 3.03
CA VAL A 121 -8.98 17.62 2.46
C VAL A 121 -10.22 17.64 3.34
N SER A 122 -10.59 16.50 3.92
CA SER A 122 -11.75 16.36 4.79
C SER A 122 -11.53 15.23 5.80
N VAL A 123 -12.06 15.41 7.00
CA VAL A 123 -12.08 14.39 8.05
C VAL A 123 -13.52 14.14 8.44
N ILE A 124 -13.92 12.87 8.44
CA ILE A 124 -15.24 12.44 8.87
C ILE A 124 -15.06 11.61 10.14
N GLN A 125 -15.66 12.03 11.23
CA GLN A 125 -15.69 11.28 12.48
C GLN A 125 -17.01 10.51 12.59
N LEU A 126 -16.90 9.24 12.87
CA LEU A 126 -18.05 8.34 13.01
C LEU A 126 -18.43 8.11 14.46
#